data_c9545f38c4c950658cb36e86d8673759
#
_entry.id   c9545f38c4c950658cb36e86d8673759
#
_cell.length_a   1.000
_cell.length_b   1.000
_cell.length_c   1.000
_cell.angle_alpha   90.00
_cell.angle_beta   90.00
_cell.angle_gamma   90.00
#
_symmetry.space_group_name_H-M   'P 1'
#
loop_
_entity.id
_entity.type
_entity.pdbx_description
1 polymer ?
#
loop_
_entity_poly.entity_id
_entity_poly.type
_entity_poly.pdbx_seq_one_letter_code
_entity_poly.pdbx_strand_id
1 'polypeptide(L)'
;MGRIPVVVVSVALSVLAGVRAADGAATRAEKCAVAKLKATNKKVAATLRCYEKAFVRGKRVSSACLLAADDHFLVAFAKAELKGGCATTGDQVELKDRVDMFVTGLLDTLTGGH
;
A
#
# COMPACT_ATOMS: atom_id res chain seq x y z
N MET A 1 -23.86 -6.68 -32.25
CA MET A 1 -22.66 -7.37 -31.83
C MET A 1 -21.90 -6.66 -30.76
N GLY A 2 -21.60 -5.38 -30.95
CA GLY A 2 -20.96 -4.61 -29.88
C GLY A 2 -21.82 -4.39 -28.66
N ARG A 3 -23.07 -4.73 -28.72
CA ARG A 3 -24.00 -4.53 -27.60
C ARG A 3 -23.71 -5.46 -26.43
N ILE A 4 -23.31 -6.70 -26.71
CA ILE A 4 -23.10 -7.69 -25.66
C ILE A 4 -22.03 -7.26 -24.65
N PRO A 5 -20.82 -6.83 -25.08
CA PRO A 5 -19.82 -6.35 -24.12
C PRO A 5 -20.29 -5.14 -23.34
N VAL A 6 -21.00 -4.23 -23.98
CA VAL A 6 -21.51 -3.03 -23.31
C VAL A 6 -22.51 -3.39 -22.21
N VAL A 7 -23.40 -4.33 -22.49
CA VAL A 7 -24.38 -4.77 -21.49
C VAL A 7 -23.70 -5.41 -20.28
N VAL A 8 -22.68 -6.25 -20.52
CA VAL A 8 -21.95 -6.88 -19.43
C VAL A 8 -21.25 -5.85 -18.55
N VAL A 9 -20.63 -4.85 -19.17
CA VAL A 9 -19.97 -3.78 -18.42
C VAL A 9 -20.97 -3.02 -17.56
N SER A 10 -22.13 -2.71 -18.11
CA SER A 10 -23.17 -2.00 -17.37
C SER A 10 -23.64 -2.79 -16.16
N VAL A 11 -23.84 -4.09 -16.30
CA VAL A 11 -24.25 -4.94 -15.18
C VAL A 11 -23.19 -4.95 -14.08
N ALA A 12 -21.94 -5.09 -14.45
CA ALA A 12 -20.85 -5.11 -13.49
C ALA A 12 -20.78 -3.80 -12.69
N LEU A 13 -20.93 -2.67 -13.36
CA LEU A 13 -20.92 -1.36 -12.71
C LEU A 13 -22.10 -1.22 -11.75
N SER A 14 -23.26 -1.71 -12.15
CA SER A 14 -24.45 -1.65 -11.31
C SER A 14 -24.27 -2.44 -10.03
N VAL A 15 -23.66 -3.61 -10.09
CA VAL A 15 -23.42 -4.44 -8.91
C VAL A 15 -22.49 -3.73 -7.94
N LEU A 16 -21.39 -3.16 -8.44
CA LEU A 16 -20.45 -2.43 -7.59
C LEU A 16 -21.09 -1.22 -6.94
N ALA A 17 -21.85 -0.47 -7.70
CA ALA A 17 -22.54 0.71 -7.18
C ALA A 17 -23.57 0.30 -6.12
N GLY A 18 -24.28 -0.79 -6.36
CA GLY A 18 -25.28 -1.30 -5.43
C GLY A 18 -24.68 -1.72 -4.10
N VAL A 19 -23.55 -2.41 -4.13
CA VAL A 19 -22.87 -2.83 -2.90
C VAL A 19 -22.43 -1.63 -2.07
N ARG A 20 -21.84 -0.63 -2.70
CA ARG A 20 -21.40 0.57 -2.00
C ARG A 20 -22.56 1.39 -1.47
N ALA A 21 -23.59 1.53 -2.27
CA ALA A 21 -24.78 2.29 -1.86
C ALA A 21 -25.50 1.62 -0.68
N ALA A 22 -25.52 0.28 -0.65
CA ALA A 22 -26.18 -0.45 0.43
C ALA A 22 -25.47 -0.25 1.76
N ASP A 23 -24.12 -0.15 1.73
CA ASP A 23 -23.33 -0.01 2.94
C ASP A 23 -23.37 1.41 3.52
N GLY A 24 -23.59 2.42 2.67
CA GLY A 24 -23.59 3.82 3.08
C GLY A 24 -22.19 4.31 3.44
N ALA A 25 -21.82 4.23 4.70
CA ALA A 25 -20.55 4.71 5.19
C ALA A 25 -19.60 3.54 5.47
N ALA A 26 -18.30 3.80 5.40
CA ALA A 26 -17.29 2.81 5.73
C ALA A 26 -17.35 2.42 7.21
N THR A 27 -17.17 1.15 7.50
CA THR A 27 -17.10 0.65 8.87
C THR A 27 -15.77 1.07 9.50
N ARG A 28 -15.67 0.90 10.83
CA ARG A 28 -14.40 1.17 11.53
C ARG A 28 -13.27 0.27 11.00
N ALA A 29 -13.58 -1.00 10.74
CA ALA A 29 -12.60 -1.93 10.20
C ALA A 29 -12.09 -1.46 8.84
N GLU A 30 -12.99 -0.98 7.98
CA GLU A 30 -12.62 -0.45 6.68
C GLU A 30 -11.78 0.81 6.79
N LYS A 31 -12.16 1.71 7.70
CA LYS A 31 -11.39 2.94 7.93
C LYS A 31 -9.97 2.63 8.40
N CYS A 32 -9.85 1.66 9.30
CA CYS A 32 -8.55 1.21 9.77
C CYS A 32 -7.72 0.63 8.62
N ALA A 33 -8.33 -0.24 7.81
CA ALA A 33 -7.65 -0.84 6.67
C ALA A 33 -7.17 0.23 5.68
N VAL A 34 -8.00 1.24 5.41
CA VAL A 34 -7.62 2.34 4.52
C VAL A 34 -6.43 3.11 5.08
N ALA A 35 -6.43 3.40 6.39
CA ALA A 35 -5.32 4.12 7.02
C ALA A 35 -4.03 3.31 6.92
N LYS A 36 -4.10 1.99 7.13
CA LYS A 36 -2.96 1.09 7.01
C LYS A 36 -2.47 1.01 5.56
N LEU A 37 -3.39 0.98 4.60
CA LEU A 37 -3.03 0.99 3.17
C LEU A 37 -2.31 2.27 2.79
N LYS A 38 -2.78 3.41 3.28
CA LYS A 38 -2.12 4.69 3.03
C LYS A 38 -0.71 4.70 3.60
N ALA A 39 -0.54 4.18 4.80
CA ALA A 39 0.78 4.07 5.43
C ALA A 39 1.70 3.17 4.59
N THR A 40 1.17 2.05 4.10
CA THR A 40 1.90 1.12 3.25
C THR A 40 2.33 1.77 1.93
N ASN A 41 1.40 2.48 1.28
CA ASN A 41 1.71 3.20 0.03
C ASN A 41 2.82 4.21 0.23
N LYS A 42 2.76 4.96 1.32
CA LYS A 42 3.80 5.95 1.61
C LYS A 42 5.14 5.30 1.86
N LYS A 43 5.17 4.16 2.55
CA LYS A 43 6.41 3.43 2.78
C LYS A 43 7.02 2.95 1.47
N VAL A 44 6.21 2.38 0.58
CA VAL A 44 6.69 1.93 -0.74
C VAL A 44 7.29 3.11 -1.50
N ALA A 45 6.57 4.21 -1.59
CA ALA A 45 7.02 5.40 -2.32
C ALA A 45 8.30 5.97 -1.71
N ALA A 46 8.37 6.09 -0.40
CA ALA A 46 9.54 6.65 0.29
C ALA A 46 10.75 5.73 0.12
N THR A 47 10.57 4.43 0.24
CA THR A 47 11.64 3.45 0.07
C THR A 47 12.19 3.48 -1.35
N LEU A 48 11.30 3.48 -2.35
CA LEU A 48 11.73 3.54 -3.75
C LEU A 48 12.47 4.85 -4.04
N ARG A 49 12.05 5.94 -3.42
CA ARG A 49 12.73 7.22 -3.59
C ARG A 49 14.16 7.19 -3.03
N CYS A 50 14.36 6.48 -1.93
CA CYS A 50 15.71 6.30 -1.38
C CYS A 50 16.64 5.61 -2.39
N TYR A 51 16.14 4.56 -3.05
CA TYR A 51 16.91 3.84 -4.06
C TYR A 51 17.12 4.66 -5.32
N GLU A 52 16.08 5.39 -5.74
CA GLU A 52 16.16 6.27 -6.90
C GLU A 52 17.30 7.29 -6.73
N LYS A 53 17.36 7.92 -5.57
CA LYS A 53 18.42 8.88 -5.26
C LYS A 53 19.81 8.21 -5.29
N ALA A 54 19.91 7.01 -4.75
CA ALA A 54 21.16 6.26 -4.74
C ALA A 54 21.62 5.96 -6.16
N PHE A 55 20.71 5.50 -7.01
CA PHE A 55 21.04 5.19 -8.41
C PHE A 55 21.49 6.42 -9.18
N VAL A 56 20.79 7.53 -9.01
CA VAL A 56 21.14 8.80 -9.68
C VAL A 56 22.55 9.24 -9.29
N ARG A 57 22.91 9.05 -8.03
CA ARG A 57 24.22 9.48 -7.51
C ARG A 57 25.31 8.42 -7.68
N GLY A 58 24.97 7.23 -8.14
CA GLY A 58 25.92 6.13 -8.23
C GLY A 58 26.47 5.70 -6.89
N LYS A 59 25.67 5.79 -5.83
CA LYS A 59 26.06 5.47 -4.47
C LYS A 59 25.15 4.41 -3.87
N ARG A 60 25.57 3.88 -2.74
CA ARG A 60 24.73 2.98 -1.96
C ARG A 60 23.53 3.73 -1.41
N VAL A 61 22.43 3.03 -1.25
CA VAL A 61 21.23 3.61 -0.63
C VAL A 61 21.54 4.04 0.80
N SER A 62 21.04 5.20 1.19
CA SER A 62 21.22 5.74 2.54
C SER A 62 20.40 4.93 3.54
N SER A 63 21.06 4.37 4.55
CA SER A 63 20.34 3.67 5.62
C SER A 63 19.45 4.62 6.41
N ALA A 64 19.88 5.87 6.59
CA ALA A 64 19.06 6.88 7.26
C ALA A 64 17.76 7.15 6.49
N CYS A 65 17.83 7.18 5.16
CA CYS A 65 16.65 7.35 4.32
C CYS A 65 15.67 6.18 4.50
N LEU A 66 16.18 4.95 4.49
CA LEU A 66 15.36 3.76 4.67
C LEU A 66 14.75 3.71 6.07
N LEU A 67 15.51 4.06 7.10
CA LEU A 67 15.01 4.11 8.46
C LEU A 67 13.90 5.15 8.63
N ALA A 68 14.05 6.31 8.00
CA ALA A 68 13.00 7.33 8.05
C ALA A 68 11.71 6.82 7.43
N ALA A 69 11.80 6.11 6.32
CA ALA A 69 10.61 5.51 5.69
C ALA A 69 9.94 4.50 6.62
N ASP A 70 10.72 3.67 7.30
CA ASP A 70 10.21 2.69 8.26
C ASP A 70 9.55 3.37 9.45
N ASP A 71 10.20 4.39 10.01
CA ASP A 71 9.68 5.10 11.18
C ASP A 71 8.34 5.77 10.87
N HIS A 72 8.24 6.43 9.74
CA HIS A 72 6.98 7.05 9.32
C HIS A 72 5.88 6.02 9.16
N PHE A 73 6.21 4.87 8.60
CA PHE A 73 5.26 3.77 8.43
C PHE A 73 4.78 3.27 9.80
N LEU A 74 5.70 2.98 10.71
CA LEU A 74 5.36 2.43 12.03
C LEU A 74 4.49 3.40 12.83
N VAL A 75 4.80 4.70 12.78
CA VAL A 75 4.00 5.71 13.47
C VAL A 75 2.60 5.80 12.89
N ALA A 76 2.48 5.86 11.57
CA ALA A 76 1.17 5.94 10.91
C ALA A 76 0.33 4.69 11.17
N PHE A 77 0.98 3.53 11.16
CA PHE A 77 0.32 2.26 11.42
C PHE A 77 -0.21 2.20 12.86
N ALA A 78 0.62 2.61 13.82
CA ALA A 78 0.23 2.65 15.22
C ALA A 78 -0.96 3.60 15.43
N LYS A 79 -0.94 4.76 14.78
CA LYS A 79 -2.07 5.70 14.86
C LYS A 79 -3.36 5.09 14.36
N ALA A 80 -3.29 4.33 13.27
CA ALA A 80 -4.47 3.66 12.73
C ALA A 80 -5.05 2.68 13.76
N GLU A 81 -4.19 1.91 14.40
CA GLU A 81 -4.63 0.92 15.40
C GLU A 81 -5.17 1.57 16.66
N LEU A 82 -4.59 2.70 17.08
CA LEU A 82 -5.05 3.43 18.25
C LEU A 82 -6.48 3.92 18.13
N LYS A 83 -6.94 4.20 16.92
CA LYS A 83 -8.33 4.62 16.71
C LYS A 83 -9.32 3.50 17.00
N GLY A 84 -8.86 2.26 17.02
CA GLY A 84 -9.69 1.11 17.36
C GLY A 84 -10.55 0.62 16.21
N GLY A 85 -11.16 -0.52 16.42
CA GLY A 85 -12.08 -1.11 15.45
C GLY A 85 -11.39 -1.82 14.28
N CYS A 86 -10.08 -1.99 14.33
CA CYS A 86 -9.35 -2.67 13.27
C CYS A 86 -9.68 -4.16 13.25
N ALA A 87 -9.79 -4.73 12.05
CA ALA A 87 -10.01 -6.17 11.89
C ALA A 87 -8.78 -6.97 12.34
N THR A 88 -7.59 -6.40 12.16
CA THR A 88 -6.33 -7.01 12.60
C THR A 88 -5.52 -5.98 13.38
N THR A 89 -4.67 -6.47 14.29
CA THR A 89 -3.76 -5.62 15.05
C THR A 89 -2.40 -6.29 15.13
N GLY A 90 -1.37 -5.48 15.34
CA GLY A 90 -0.03 -6.00 15.53
C GLY A 90 0.62 -6.54 14.26
N ASP A 91 0.09 -6.21 13.10
CA ASP A 91 0.58 -6.74 11.82
C ASP A 91 1.57 -5.79 11.12
N GLN A 92 2.08 -4.78 11.81
CA GLN A 92 3.00 -3.81 11.22
C GLN A 92 4.32 -4.42 10.75
N VAL A 93 4.88 -5.35 11.53
CA VAL A 93 6.15 -5.99 11.16
C VAL A 93 5.97 -6.86 9.94
N GLU A 94 4.89 -7.62 9.89
CA GLU A 94 4.59 -8.46 8.73
C GLU A 94 4.43 -7.62 7.47
N LEU A 95 3.69 -6.52 7.53
CA LEU A 95 3.50 -5.65 6.39
C LEU A 95 4.79 -4.95 5.99
N LYS A 96 5.59 -4.52 6.97
CA LYS A 96 6.90 -3.95 6.70
C LYS A 96 7.76 -4.93 5.89
N ASP A 97 7.81 -6.16 6.33
CA ASP A 97 8.60 -7.20 5.66
C ASP A 97 8.09 -7.47 4.25
N ARG A 98 6.78 -7.50 4.07
CA ARG A 98 6.19 -7.71 2.74
C ARG A 98 6.56 -6.57 1.79
N VAL A 99 6.53 -5.32 2.27
CA VAL A 99 6.94 -4.17 1.47
C VAL A 99 8.43 -4.27 1.11
N ASP A 100 9.26 -4.62 2.09
CA ASP A 100 10.69 -4.73 1.86
C ASP A 100 11.01 -5.81 0.82
N MET A 101 10.33 -6.94 0.89
CA MET A 101 10.47 -8.01 -0.10
C MET A 101 10.00 -7.58 -1.48
N PHE A 102 8.88 -6.86 -1.54
CA PHE A 102 8.35 -6.35 -2.79
C PHE A 102 9.35 -5.39 -3.46
N VAL A 103 9.89 -4.46 -2.68
CA VAL A 103 10.88 -3.50 -3.19
C VAL A 103 12.14 -4.22 -3.66
N THR A 104 12.61 -5.18 -2.88
CA THR A 104 13.78 -5.98 -3.26
C THR A 104 13.55 -6.69 -4.59
N GLY A 105 12.36 -7.29 -4.75
CA GLY A 105 12.00 -7.95 -6.01
C GLY A 105 11.99 -7.00 -7.19
N LEU A 106 11.46 -5.79 -7.02
CA LEU A 106 11.48 -4.78 -8.07
C LEU A 106 12.91 -4.40 -8.45
N LEU A 107 13.74 -4.17 -7.45
CA LEU A 107 15.13 -3.78 -7.69
C LEU A 107 15.90 -4.87 -8.41
N ASP A 108 15.70 -6.12 -7.99
CA ASP A 108 16.36 -7.25 -8.64
C ASP A 108 15.98 -7.34 -10.11
N THR A 109 14.71 -7.17 -10.42
CA THR A 109 14.23 -7.19 -11.80
C THR A 109 14.83 -6.05 -12.61
N LEU A 110 14.84 -4.85 -12.05
CA LEU A 110 15.32 -3.66 -12.75
C LEU A 110 16.83 -3.63 -12.93
N THR A 111 17.56 -4.27 -12.04
CA THR A 111 19.03 -4.27 -12.09
C THR A 111 19.62 -5.57 -12.67
N GLY A 112 18.79 -6.43 -13.22
CA GLY A 112 19.24 -7.66 -13.85
C GLY A 112 19.44 -8.82 -12.90
N GLY A 113 18.77 -8.81 -11.74
CA GLY A 113 18.79 -9.94 -10.83
C GLY A 113 19.93 -9.91 -9.81
N HIS A 114 20.48 -8.74 -9.54
CA HIS A 114 21.53 -8.58 -8.54
C HIS A 114 21.05 -7.81 -7.30
#